data_e17cac6c56fdc548a1ed8b6be0744048
#
_entry.id   e17cac6c56fdc548a1ed8b6be0744048
#
_cell.length_a   1.000
_cell.length_b   1.000
_cell.length_c   1.000
_cell.angle_alpha   90.00
_cell.angle_beta   90.00
_cell.angle_gamma   90.00
#
_symmetry.space_group_name_H-M   'P 1'
#
loop_
_entity.id
_entity.type
_entity.pdbx_description
1 polymer ?
#
loop_
_entity_poly.entity_id
_entity_poly.type
_entity_poly.pdbx_seq_one_letter_code
_entity_poly.pdbx_strand_id
1 'polypeptide(L)'
;ESCDYPDYAHPLAKAVEAGEVYPGIAICGSGNGIAMTLNKHQGIRAALCWQEEIARLAREHNNANILVMPGRFISQEEATHTVEAFLSTPFEGGRHQRRIDKIPL
;
A
#
# COMPACT_ATOMS: atom_id res chain seq x y z
N GLU A 1 1.31 -24.27 -6.41
CA GLU A 1 -0.13 -24.18 -6.31
C GLU A 1 -0.60 -22.74 -6.37
N SER A 2 -1.55 -22.43 -7.23
CA SER A 2 -1.99 -21.06 -7.39
C SER A 2 -3.10 -20.72 -6.41
N CYS A 3 -3.23 -19.46 -6.11
CA CYS A 3 -4.29 -18.95 -5.24
C CYS A 3 -4.85 -17.68 -5.85
N ASP A 4 -6.08 -17.37 -5.49
CA ASP A 4 -6.72 -16.12 -5.92
C ASP A 4 -6.36 -15.03 -4.95
N TYR A 5 -5.58 -14.04 -5.41
CA TYR A 5 -5.10 -12.98 -4.54
C TYR A 5 -6.21 -12.21 -3.82
N PRO A 6 -7.42 -12.03 -4.39
CA PRO A 6 -8.47 -11.33 -3.64
C PRO A 6 -8.86 -12.03 -2.34
N ASP A 7 -8.72 -13.35 -2.28
CA ASP A 7 -9.04 -14.10 -1.06
C ASP A 7 -8.15 -13.73 0.11
N TYR A 8 -6.97 -13.19 -0.17
CA TYR A 8 -6.03 -12.73 0.86
C TYR A 8 -6.08 -11.22 1.01
N ALA A 9 -6.34 -10.50 -0.08
CA ALA A 9 -6.34 -9.05 -0.05
C ALA A 9 -7.52 -8.47 0.74
N HIS A 10 -8.71 -9.02 0.56
CA HIS A 10 -9.89 -8.51 1.28
C HIS A 10 -9.74 -8.62 2.79
N PRO A 11 -9.29 -9.76 3.35
CA PRO A 11 -9.07 -9.83 4.81
C PRO A 11 -8.04 -8.81 5.31
N LEU A 12 -6.96 -8.57 4.54
CA LEU A 12 -5.97 -7.58 4.94
C LEU A 12 -6.59 -6.19 4.97
N ALA A 13 -7.36 -5.85 3.92
CA ALA A 13 -8.01 -4.54 3.87
C ALA A 13 -8.95 -4.34 5.04
N LYS A 14 -9.74 -5.37 5.37
CA LYS A 14 -10.67 -5.28 6.50
C LYS A 14 -9.95 -5.10 7.82
N ALA A 15 -8.82 -5.79 8.01
CA ALA A 15 -8.04 -5.66 9.25
C ALA A 15 -7.48 -4.25 9.39
N VAL A 16 -6.99 -3.66 8.29
CA VAL A 16 -6.47 -2.30 8.33
C VAL A 16 -7.60 -1.30 8.58
N GLU A 17 -8.75 -1.47 7.89
CA GLU A 17 -9.90 -0.58 8.08
C GLU A 17 -10.42 -0.63 9.52
N ALA A 18 -10.38 -1.80 10.14
CA ALA A 18 -10.85 -1.97 11.51
C ALA A 18 -9.84 -1.48 12.55
N GLY A 19 -8.65 -1.08 12.12
CA GLY A 19 -7.63 -0.62 13.05
C GLY A 19 -6.92 -1.75 13.78
N GLU A 20 -7.08 -2.99 13.31
CA GLU A 20 -6.44 -4.14 13.96
C GLU A 20 -4.96 -4.22 13.64
N VAL A 21 -4.57 -3.78 12.44
CA VAL A 21 -3.17 -3.73 12.02
C VAL A 21 -2.91 -2.42 11.29
N TYR A 22 -1.68 -1.93 11.37
CA TYR A 22 -1.23 -0.75 10.65
C TYR A 22 0.29 -0.69 10.70
N PRO A 23 0.93 -0.48 9.57
CA PRO A 23 0.38 -0.52 8.20
C PRO A 23 0.27 -1.94 7.70
N GLY A 24 -0.36 -2.12 6.54
CA GLY A 24 -0.37 -3.40 5.87
C GLY A 24 0.74 -3.46 4.82
N ILE A 25 1.25 -4.66 4.58
CA ILE A 25 2.26 -4.89 3.55
C ILE A 25 1.85 -6.13 2.76
N ALA A 26 1.82 -6.03 1.44
CA ALA A 26 1.45 -7.13 0.58
C ALA A 26 2.45 -7.24 -0.58
N ILE A 27 2.76 -8.46 -0.96
CA ILE A 27 3.68 -8.73 -2.06
C ILE A 27 3.01 -9.72 -3.01
N CYS A 28 3.05 -9.40 -4.29
CA CYS A 28 2.50 -10.30 -5.31
C CYS A 28 3.32 -10.11 -6.57
N GLY A 29 3.17 -11.00 -7.56
CA GLY A 29 4.02 -10.99 -8.75
C GLY A 29 4.27 -9.62 -9.34
N SER A 30 3.24 -8.98 -9.88
CA SER A 30 3.34 -7.61 -10.37
C SER A 30 2.81 -6.61 -9.35
N GLY A 31 2.01 -7.07 -8.38
CA GLY A 31 1.37 -6.23 -7.40
C GLY A 31 0.10 -5.55 -7.89
N ASN A 32 -0.17 -5.58 -9.19
CA ASN A 32 -1.29 -4.83 -9.76
C ASN A 32 -2.65 -5.31 -9.25
N GLY A 33 -2.91 -6.62 -9.35
CA GLY A 33 -4.22 -7.15 -8.97
C GLY A 33 -4.54 -6.96 -7.51
N ILE A 34 -3.53 -7.18 -6.66
CA ILE A 34 -3.73 -7.05 -5.23
C ILE A 34 -3.96 -5.58 -4.85
N ALA A 35 -3.24 -4.65 -5.50
CA ALA A 35 -3.46 -3.22 -5.25
C ALA A 35 -4.86 -2.81 -5.67
N MET A 36 -5.32 -3.30 -6.83
CA MET A 36 -6.67 -3.00 -7.30
C MET A 36 -7.73 -3.51 -6.33
N THR A 37 -7.53 -4.73 -5.82
CA THR A 37 -8.47 -5.32 -4.87
C THR A 37 -8.52 -4.54 -3.57
N LEU A 38 -7.35 -4.23 -3.01
CA LEU A 38 -7.26 -3.51 -1.75
C LEU A 38 -7.94 -2.15 -1.86
N ASN A 39 -7.75 -1.45 -2.96
CA ASN A 39 -8.28 -0.09 -3.13
C ASN A 39 -9.78 -0.05 -3.41
N LYS A 40 -10.45 -1.20 -3.51
CA LYS A 40 -11.92 -1.22 -3.54
C LYS A 40 -12.53 -0.91 -2.18
N HIS A 41 -11.76 -1.05 -1.13
CA HIS A 41 -12.23 -0.76 0.23
C HIS A 41 -12.08 0.74 0.50
N GLN A 42 -13.14 1.38 1.00
CA GLN A 42 -13.19 2.84 1.15
C GLN A 42 -12.09 3.40 2.05
N GLY A 43 -11.71 2.66 3.07
CA GLY A 43 -10.69 3.12 4.01
C GLY A 43 -9.27 2.77 3.60
N ILE A 44 -9.05 2.21 2.43
CA ILE A 44 -7.73 1.73 2.01
C ILE A 44 -7.12 2.64 0.95
N ARG A 45 -5.87 2.99 1.17
CA ARG A 45 -5.02 3.66 0.19
C ARG A 45 -3.78 2.81 0.04
N ALA A 46 -3.86 1.82 -0.86
CA ALA A 46 -2.77 0.89 -1.13
C ALA A 46 -1.91 1.44 -2.26
N ALA A 47 -0.63 1.52 -2.02
CA ALA A 47 0.32 2.07 -2.98
C ALA A 47 1.23 0.98 -3.51
N LEU A 48 1.29 0.84 -4.85
CA LEU A 48 2.18 -0.10 -5.51
C LEU A 48 3.52 0.58 -5.68
N CYS A 49 4.53 0.08 -4.97
CA CYS A 49 5.84 0.70 -4.94
C CYS A 49 6.93 -0.31 -5.26
N TRP A 50 7.87 0.10 -6.10
CA TRP A 50 8.98 -0.75 -6.51
C TRP A 50 10.34 -0.10 -6.23
N GLN A 51 10.34 1.04 -5.58
CA GLN A 51 11.57 1.67 -5.14
C GLN A 51 11.26 2.59 -3.96
N GLU A 52 12.32 2.91 -3.25
CA GLU A 52 12.25 3.67 -1.99
C GLU A 52 11.56 5.03 -2.15
N GLU A 53 11.90 5.75 -3.23
CA GLU A 53 11.36 7.08 -3.46
C GLU A 53 9.85 7.07 -3.60
N ILE A 54 9.31 6.10 -4.35
CA ILE A 54 7.86 5.98 -4.56
C ILE A 54 7.15 5.71 -3.23
N ALA A 55 7.74 4.88 -2.39
CA ALA A 55 7.16 4.57 -1.08
C ALA A 55 7.13 5.79 -0.18
N ARG A 56 8.19 6.60 -0.23
CA ARG A 56 8.27 7.82 0.55
C ARG A 56 7.15 8.79 0.13
N LEU A 57 6.97 8.96 -1.18
CA LEU A 57 5.92 9.85 -1.70
C LEU A 57 4.53 9.34 -1.36
N ALA A 58 4.33 8.02 -1.40
CA ALA A 58 3.04 7.43 -1.04
C ALA A 58 2.65 7.79 0.38
N ARG A 59 3.63 7.84 1.29
CA ARG A 59 3.38 8.25 2.66
C ARG A 59 3.21 9.76 2.79
N GLU A 60 4.17 10.52 2.25
CA GLU A 60 4.17 11.97 2.41
C GLU A 60 2.92 12.62 1.80
N HIS A 61 2.54 12.17 0.62
CA HIS A 61 1.47 12.84 -0.14
C HIS A 61 0.13 12.14 -0.04
N ASN A 62 0.11 10.82 0.08
CA ASN A 62 -1.13 10.07 -0.02
C ASN A 62 -1.56 9.38 1.26
N ASN A 63 -0.73 9.46 2.30
CA ASN A 63 -1.01 8.79 3.57
C ASN A 63 -1.42 7.34 3.34
N ALA A 64 -0.66 6.65 2.47
CA ALA A 64 -0.96 5.27 2.13
C ALA A 64 -0.88 4.41 3.38
N ASN A 65 -1.85 3.51 3.55
CA ASN A 65 -1.89 2.63 4.71
C ASN A 65 -1.57 1.18 4.39
N ILE A 66 -1.39 0.86 3.11
CA ILE A 66 -0.90 -0.46 2.69
C ILE A 66 0.16 -0.26 1.62
N LEU A 67 1.30 -0.91 1.81
CA LEU A 67 2.38 -0.97 0.82
C LEU A 67 2.22 -2.24 0.02
N VAL A 68 2.19 -2.14 -1.31
CA VAL A 68 2.16 -3.30 -2.20
C VAL A 68 3.45 -3.31 -3.00
N MET A 69 4.13 -4.45 -3.06
CA MET A 69 5.37 -4.55 -3.82
C MET A 69 5.27 -5.64 -4.89
N PRO A 70 5.87 -5.40 -6.08
CA PRO A 70 5.83 -6.37 -7.19
C PRO A 70 6.98 -7.36 -7.06
N GLY A 71 6.75 -8.49 -6.39
CA GLY A 71 7.79 -9.44 -6.02
C GLY A 71 8.66 -9.92 -7.18
N ARG A 72 8.13 -9.95 -8.41
CA ARG A 72 8.90 -10.38 -9.58
C ARG A 72 9.79 -9.29 -10.16
N PHE A 73 9.59 -8.04 -9.75
CA PHE A 73 10.24 -6.88 -10.36
C PHE A 73 11.02 -6.05 -9.37
N ILE A 74 11.28 -6.57 -8.19
CA ILE A 74 11.99 -5.83 -7.15
C ILE A 74 12.98 -6.80 -6.49
N SER A 75 14.20 -6.34 -6.28
CA SER A 75 15.20 -7.13 -5.58
C SER A 75 14.90 -7.14 -4.08
N GLN A 76 15.50 -8.10 -3.37
CA GLN A 76 15.30 -8.17 -1.91
C GLN A 76 15.85 -6.92 -1.23
N GLU A 77 16.98 -6.40 -1.71
CA GLU A 77 17.59 -5.20 -1.16
C GLU A 77 16.67 -3.99 -1.38
N GLU A 78 16.14 -3.85 -2.60
CA GLU A 78 15.20 -2.75 -2.88
C GLU A 78 13.93 -2.86 -2.05
N ALA A 79 13.44 -4.09 -1.88
CA ALA A 79 12.25 -4.31 -1.07
C ALA A 79 12.48 -3.88 0.36
N THR A 80 13.63 -4.21 0.93
CA THR A 80 13.97 -3.83 2.30
C THR A 80 13.99 -2.30 2.44
N HIS A 81 14.65 -1.61 1.52
CA HIS A 81 14.72 -0.14 1.56
C HIS A 81 13.35 0.49 1.38
N THR A 82 12.53 -0.11 0.51
CA THR A 82 11.16 0.37 0.25
C THR A 82 10.30 0.26 1.50
N VAL A 83 10.37 -0.88 2.19
CA VAL A 83 9.64 -1.09 3.44
C VAL A 83 10.10 -0.10 4.51
N GLU A 84 11.41 0.08 4.65
CA GLU A 84 11.95 1.01 5.64
C GLU A 84 11.45 2.42 5.40
N ALA A 85 11.47 2.86 4.15
CA ALA A 85 11.00 4.20 3.79
C ALA A 85 9.51 4.34 4.10
N PHE A 86 8.73 3.31 3.78
CA PHE A 86 7.28 3.33 4.03
C PHE A 86 6.98 3.44 5.52
N LEU A 87 7.69 2.66 6.33
CA LEU A 87 7.44 2.62 7.77
C LEU A 87 7.92 3.88 8.50
N SER A 88 8.91 4.58 7.96
CA SER A 88 9.54 5.71 8.66
C SER A 88 9.11 7.07 8.18
N THR A 89 8.32 7.16 7.10
CA THR A 89 7.96 8.46 6.52
C THR A 89 6.60 8.93 7.01
N PRO A 90 6.51 10.11 7.63
CA PRO A 90 5.23 10.65 8.11
C PRO A 90 4.45 11.30 6.97
N PHE A 91 3.14 11.45 7.18
CA PHE A 91 2.26 12.15 6.25
C PHE A 91 2.44 13.66 6.44
N GLU A 92 2.57 14.40 5.33
CA GLU A 92 2.76 15.84 5.38
C GLU A 92 1.49 16.62 5.69
N GLY A 93 0.33 16.09 5.30
CA GLY A 93 -0.94 16.78 5.51
C GLY A 93 -1.16 17.93 4.53
N GLY A 94 -1.77 19.01 5.00
CA GLY A 94 -1.99 20.19 4.20
C GLY A 94 -2.84 19.93 2.97
N ARG A 95 -2.42 20.45 1.81
CA ARG A 95 -3.18 20.31 0.57
C ARG A 95 -3.37 18.85 0.14
N HIS A 96 -2.50 17.96 0.60
CA HIS A 96 -2.61 16.55 0.27
C HIS A 96 -3.86 15.92 0.88
N GLN A 97 -4.24 16.34 2.07
CA GLN A 97 -5.44 15.82 2.73
C GLN A 97 -6.69 16.12 1.91
N ARG A 98 -6.79 17.32 1.35
CA ARG A 98 -7.93 17.68 0.51
C ARG A 98 -8.07 16.74 -0.68
N ARG A 99 -6.96 16.37 -1.29
CA ARG A 99 -6.97 15.45 -2.43
C ARG A 99 -7.33 14.04 -2.02
N ILE A 100 -6.79 13.58 -0.89
CA ILE A 100 -7.11 12.25 -0.37
C ILE A 100 -8.61 12.13 -0.10
N ASP A 101 -9.22 13.18 0.46
CA ASP A 101 -10.64 13.17 0.81
C ASP A 101 -11.54 13.03 -0.42
N LYS A 102 -11.01 13.28 -1.60
CA LYS A 102 -11.76 13.17 -2.85
C LYS A 102 -11.57 11.82 -3.54
N ILE A 103 -10.72 10.95 -3.02
CA ILE A 103 -10.49 9.63 -3.62
C ILE A 103 -11.71 8.72 -3.48
N PRO A 104 -12.36 8.62 -2.31
CA PRO A 104 -13.53 7.73 -2.18
C PRO A 104 -14.69 8.23 -3.02
N LEU A 105 -15.47 7.28 -3.51
CA LEU A 105 -16.66 7.58 -4.32
C LEU A 105 -17.89 7.90 -3.46
#